data_651f6f691d83ed0579a909262cbe8565
#
_entry.id   651f6f691d83ed0579a909262cbe8565
#
_cell.length_a   1.000
_cell.length_b   1.000
_cell.length_c   1.000
_cell.angle_alpha   90.00
_cell.angle_beta   90.00
_cell.angle_gamma   90.00
#
_symmetry.space_group_name_H-M   'P 1'
#
loop_
_entity.id
_entity.type
_entity.pdbx_description
1 polymer ?
#
loop_
_entity_poly.entity_id
_entity_poly.type
_entity_poly.pdbx_seq_one_letter_code
_entity_poly.pdbx_strand_id
1 'polypeptide(L)'
;IDRSRGLGDVYKRQVFQEYQLPELLRTPLEELCLQIKSLKLGRIEAFLSKALQPPDALAVSNAIDLLEIIGALDKDEELTPLGEHLATLPVDPCIGKMIIMGATFGCLDPVLTIAAGMAYRDPFVMPMDKKEIADEVKRKFANGTCSDHIALLNAYDGWQRARNQGYGKEYCWRSFLSSNTLEMMED
;
A
#
# COMPACT_ATOMS: atom_id res chain seq x y z
N ILE A 1 15.20 44.96 14.87
CA ILE A 1 15.80 44.57 13.57
C ILE A 1 16.03 43.07 13.64
N ASP A 2 15.21 42.35 12.92
CA ASP A 2 14.99 40.92 12.94
C ASP A 2 16.18 40.18 12.29
N ARG A 3 17.17 39.78 13.10
CA ARG A 3 18.34 38.97 12.66
C ARG A 3 18.08 37.46 12.71
N SER A 4 16.89 37.01 13.14
CA SER A 4 16.58 35.57 13.30
C SER A 4 16.08 34.89 12.02
N ARG A 5 15.68 35.63 10.98
CA ARG A 5 15.18 35.06 9.72
C ARG A 5 16.25 34.48 8.81
N GLY A 6 17.50 34.92 8.91
CA GLY A 6 18.57 34.49 7.98
C GLY A 6 19.14 33.09 8.23
N LEU A 7 19.23 32.64 9.48
CA LEU A 7 19.84 31.35 9.80
C LEU A 7 18.91 30.15 9.50
N GLY A 8 17.60 30.32 9.68
CA GLY A 8 16.62 29.29 9.33
C GLY A 8 16.50 29.02 7.83
N ASP A 9 16.61 30.06 7.02
CA ASP A 9 16.54 29.95 5.55
C ASP A 9 17.81 29.37 4.95
N VAL A 10 18.99 29.68 5.51
CA VAL A 10 20.26 29.09 5.07
C VAL A 10 20.32 27.59 5.43
N TYR A 11 19.82 27.20 6.61
CA TYR A 11 19.77 25.79 7.02
C TYR A 11 18.76 24.99 6.18
N LYS A 12 17.60 25.58 5.86
CA LYS A 12 16.61 24.96 4.94
C LYS A 12 17.17 24.73 3.54
N ARG A 13 17.92 25.70 2.98
CA ARG A 13 18.55 25.55 1.67
C ARG A 13 19.65 24.52 1.60
N GLN A 14 20.31 24.22 2.72
CA GLN A 14 21.39 23.22 2.77
C GLN A 14 20.89 21.79 3.01
N VAL A 15 19.68 21.61 3.60
CA VAL A 15 19.17 20.29 4.02
C VAL A 15 18.02 19.81 3.12
N PHE A 16 17.27 20.73 2.52
CA PHE A 16 16.17 20.38 1.63
C PHE A 16 16.54 20.65 0.18
N GLN A 17 16.24 19.67 -0.69
CA GLN A 17 16.34 19.90 -2.14
C GLN A 17 15.41 21.05 -2.54
N GLU A 18 15.85 21.90 -3.45
CA GLU A 18 15.14 23.11 -3.87
C GLU A 18 13.78 22.79 -4.53
N TYR A 19 13.68 21.60 -5.13
CA TYR A 19 12.47 21.06 -5.76
C TYR A 19 12.21 19.62 -5.28
N GLN A 20 10.95 19.24 -5.22
CA GLN A 20 10.58 17.84 -5.00
C GLN A 20 11.02 17.00 -6.19
N LEU A 21 11.48 15.78 -5.91
CA LEU A 21 11.72 14.79 -6.96
C LEU A 21 10.44 14.59 -7.79
N PRO A 22 10.55 14.42 -9.12
CA PRO A 22 9.42 14.10 -9.97
C PRO A 22 8.64 12.90 -9.44
N GLU A 23 7.35 12.88 -9.66
CA GLU A 23 6.46 11.81 -9.21
C GLU A 23 6.92 10.44 -9.72
N LEU A 24 7.36 10.38 -10.97
CA LEU A 24 7.93 9.18 -11.60
C LEU A 24 9.07 8.53 -10.80
N LEU A 25 9.82 9.31 -10.03
CA LEU A 25 10.94 8.82 -9.19
C LEU A 25 10.51 8.48 -7.75
N ARG A 26 9.25 8.71 -7.40
CA ARG A 26 8.71 8.50 -6.04
C ARG A 26 7.63 7.44 -5.97
N THR A 27 6.98 7.13 -7.09
CA THR A 27 5.92 6.14 -7.19
C THR A 27 6.46 4.76 -7.54
N PRO A 28 5.82 3.68 -7.08
CA PRO A 28 6.12 2.33 -7.54
C PRO A 28 6.03 2.25 -9.07
N LEU A 29 7.02 1.63 -9.69
CA LEU A 29 7.08 1.57 -11.17
C LEU A 29 6.22 0.46 -11.74
N GLU A 30 5.81 -0.50 -10.96
CA GLU A 30 5.04 -1.69 -11.37
C GLU A 30 3.71 -1.30 -12.02
N GLU A 31 2.97 -0.39 -11.40
CA GLU A 31 1.70 0.12 -11.93
C GLU A 31 1.92 0.83 -13.26
N LEU A 32 2.93 1.71 -13.32
CA LEU A 32 3.29 2.42 -14.54
C LEU A 32 3.72 1.46 -15.67
N CYS A 33 4.49 0.42 -15.34
CA CYS A 33 4.89 -0.60 -16.30
C CYS A 33 3.67 -1.33 -16.91
N LEU A 34 2.68 -1.69 -16.09
CA LEU A 34 1.43 -2.27 -16.57
C LEU A 34 0.65 -1.31 -17.46
N GLN A 35 0.58 -0.03 -17.12
CA GLN A 35 -0.08 0.99 -17.93
C GLN A 35 0.62 1.17 -19.29
N ILE A 36 1.96 1.21 -19.33
CA ILE A 36 2.74 1.29 -20.59
C ILE A 36 2.37 0.13 -21.50
N LYS A 37 2.30 -1.08 -20.99
CA LYS A 37 1.96 -2.26 -21.78
C LYS A 37 0.48 -2.28 -22.18
N SER A 38 -0.43 -1.91 -21.30
CA SER A 38 -1.86 -1.80 -21.60
C SER A 38 -2.14 -0.81 -22.73
N LEU A 39 -1.42 0.31 -22.74
CA LEU A 39 -1.51 1.33 -23.80
C LEU A 39 -0.69 0.98 -25.06
N LYS A 40 -0.02 -0.18 -25.10
CA LYS A 40 0.81 -0.65 -26.22
C LYS A 40 1.89 0.34 -26.66
N LEU A 41 2.56 0.98 -25.69
CA LEU A 41 3.58 2.01 -25.93
C LEU A 41 4.98 1.42 -26.24
N GLY A 42 5.08 0.10 -26.37
CA GLY A 42 6.29 -0.65 -26.72
C GLY A 42 6.98 -1.25 -25.48
N ARG A 43 8.31 -1.40 -25.54
CA ARG A 43 9.08 -1.94 -24.43
C ARG A 43 9.19 -0.93 -23.30
N ILE A 44 9.04 -1.40 -22.06
CA ILE A 44 8.97 -0.59 -20.87
C ILE A 44 10.24 0.27 -20.70
N GLU A 45 11.41 -0.35 -20.76
CA GLU A 45 12.68 0.34 -20.61
C GLU A 45 12.89 1.43 -21.68
N ALA A 46 12.60 1.09 -22.95
CA ALA A 46 12.72 2.00 -24.07
C ALA A 46 11.74 3.18 -24.01
N PHE A 47 10.58 3.00 -23.38
CA PHE A 47 9.63 4.08 -23.15
C PHE A 47 10.08 4.99 -22.01
N LEU A 48 10.44 4.42 -20.86
CA LEU A 48 10.84 5.16 -19.68
C LEU A 48 12.15 5.94 -19.87
N SER A 49 13.06 5.43 -20.71
CA SER A 49 14.33 6.15 -21.04
C SER A 49 14.10 7.47 -21.79
N LYS A 50 12.90 7.70 -22.37
CA LYS A 50 12.55 8.95 -23.05
C LYS A 50 12.00 10.02 -22.11
N ALA A 51 11.78 9.71 -20.84
CA ALA A 51 11.33 10.69 -19.86
C ALA A 51 12.40 11.79 -19.64
N LEU A 52 11.97 13.00 -19.27
CA LEU A 52 12.89 14.10 -18.96
C LEU A 52 13.87 13.75 -17.83
N GLN A 53 13.39 12.99 -16.86
CA GLN A 53 14.19 12.42 -15.80
C GLN A 53 13.83 10.92 -15.71
N PRO A 54 14.54 10.05 -16.42
CA PRO A 54 14.25 8.63 -16.42
C PRO A 54 14.52 8.02 -15.04
N PRO A 55 13.72 7.02 -14.62
CA PRO A 55 14.03 6.26 -13.42
C PRO A 55 15.31 5.45 -13.56
N ASP A 56 15.85 5.01 -12.43
CA ASP A 56 17.03 4.13 -12.41
C ASP A 56 16.76 2.84 -13.19
N ALA A 57 17.68 2.44 -14.05
CA ALA A 57 17.56 1.23 -14.86
C ALA A 57 17.35 -0.03 -14.00
N LEU A 58 18.03 -0.10 -12.83
CA LEU A 58 17.84 -1.21 -11.90
C LEU A 58 16.45 -1.22 -11.29
N ALA A 59 15.86 -0.05 -10.98
CA ALA A 59 14.50 0.04 -10.49
C ALA A 59 13.48 -0.43 -11.53
N VAL A 60 13.70 -0.08 -12.81
CA VAL A 60 12.86 -0.55 -13.93
C VAL A 60 12.97 -2.06 -14.10
N SER A 61 14.20 -2.61 -14.08
CA SER A 61 14.41 -4.06 -14.17
C SER A 61 13.71 -4.80 -13.03
N ASN A 62 13.87 -4.34 -11.79
CA ASN A 62 13.22 -4.94 -10.62
C ASN A 62 11.69 -4.92 -10.73
N ALA A 63 11.11 -3.85 -11.26
CA ALA A 63 9.67 -3.76 -11.48
C ALA A 63 9.19 -4.75 -12.54
N ILE A 64 9.93 -4.92 -13.65
CA ILE A 64 9.63 -5.92 -14.69
C ILE A 64 9.74 -7.33 -14.10
N ASP A 65 10.84 -7.64 -13.40
CA ASP A 65 11.06 -8.94 -12.77
C ASP A 65 9.93 -9.29 -11.79
N LEU A 66 9.48 -8.32 -10.99
CA LEU A 66 8.35 -8.52 -10.08
C LEU A 66 7.06 -8.82 -10.85
N LEU A 67 6.78 -8.08 -11.93
CA LEU A 67 5.59 -8.31 -12.75
C LEU A 67 5.61 -9.68 -13.45
N GLU A 68 6.78 -10.17 -13.86
CA GLU A 68 6.96 -11.53 -14.37
C GLU A 68 6.73 -12.59 -13.26
N ILE A 69 7.30 -12.39 -12.06
CA ILE A 69 7.14 -13.30 -10.92
C ILE A 69 5.66 -13.43 -10.52
N ILE A 70 4.93 -12.33 -10.49
CA ILE A 70 3.49 -12.40 -10.19
C ILE A 70 2.66 -12.92 -11.36
N GLY A 71 3.26 -13.05 -12.55
CA GLY A 71 2.62 -13.55 -13.75
C GLY A 71 1.75 -12.52 -14.47
N ALA A 72 2.00 -11.24 -14.27
CA ALA A 72 1.33 -10.14 -14.99
C ALA A 72 1.95 -9.91 -16.37
N LEU A 73 3.26 -10.11 -16.49
CA LEU A 73 4.00 -10.10 -17.75
C LEU A 73 4.53 -11.49 -18.05
N ASP A 74 4.71 -11.79 -19.33
CA ASP A 74 5.48 -12.92 -19.80
C ASP A 74 6.96 -12.56 -20.04
N LYS A 75 7.78 -13.52 -20.52
CA LYS A 75 9.21 -13.33 -20.77
C LYS A 75 9.52 -12.38 -21.94
N ASP A 76 8.54 -12.09 -22.76
CA ASP A 76 8.64 -11.16 -23.89
C ASP A 76 8.15 -9.75 -23.52
N GLU A 77 7.94 -9.50 -22.22
CA GLU A 77 7.32 -8.28 -21.66
C GLU A 77 5.89 -8.04 -22.17
N GLU A 78 5.14 -9.07 -22.58
CA GLU A 78 3.74 -8.89 -22.99
C GLU A 78 2.79 -9.19 -21.83
N LEU A 79 1.62 -8.51 -21.82
CA LEU A 79 0.60 -8.72 -20.81
C LEU A 79 0.02 -10.12 -20.91
N THR A 80 -0.01 -10.82 -19.79
CA THR A 80 -0.80 -12.04 -19.65
C THR A 80 -2.28 -11.69 -19.44
N PRO A 81 -3.22 -12.64 -19.51
CA PRO A 81 -4.61 -12.40 -19.13
C PRO A 81 -4.77 -11.86 -17.69
N LEU A 82 -3.91 -12.31 -16.78
CA LEU A 82 -3.84 -11.74 -15.41
C LEU A 82 -3.37 -10.29 -15.45
N GLY A 83 -2.32 -10.00 -16.22
CA GLY A 83 -1.78 -8.65 -16.36
C GLY A 83 -2.79 -7.66 -16.94
N GLU A 84 -3.62 -8.10 -17.91
CA GLU A 84 -4.71 -7.27 -18.45
C GLU A 84 -5.71 -6.87 -17.34
N HIS A 85 -6.10 -7.81 -16.47
CA HIS A 85 -6.98 -7.51 -15.36
C HIS A 85 -6.29 -6.58 -14.33
N LEU A 86 -5.03 -6.85 -13.99
CA LEU A 86 -4.28 -6.03 -13.04
C LEU A 86 -4.10 -4.59 -13.53
N ALA A 87 -3.88 -4.38 -14.82
CA ALA A 87 -3.76 -3.05 -15.41
C ALA A 87 -5.04 -2.20 -15.32
N THR A 88 -6.19 -2.82 -15.08
CA THR A 88 -7.48 -2.11 -14.88
C THR A 88 -7.77 -1.76 -13.43
N LEU A 89 -7.06 -2.37 -12.49
CA LEU A 89 -7.27 -2.14 -11.05
C LEU A 89 -6.35 -0.99 -10.57
N PRO A 90 -6.90 0.06 -9.94
CA PRO A 90 -6.11 1.19 -9.44
C PRO A 90 -5.47 0.85 -8.07
N VAL A 91 -4.76 -0.27 -7.99
CA VAL A 91 -4.11 -0.77 -6.78
C VAL A 91 -2.77 -1.39 -7.13
N ASP A 92 -1.90 -1.53 -6.15
CA ASP A 92 -0.64 -2.27 -6.29
C ASP A 92 -0.87 -3.65 -6.95
N PRO A 93 -0.06 -4.07 -7.94
CA PRO A 93 -0.27 -5.33 -8.67
C PRO A 93 -0.28 -6.58 -7.79
N CYS A 94 0.48 -6.60 -6.68
CA CYS A 94 0.46 -7.73 -5.73
C CYS A 94 -0.86 -7.78 -4.97
N ILE A 95 -1.38 -6.62 -4.55
CA ILE A 95 -2.70 -6.51 -3.92
C ILE A 95 -3.80 -6.87 -4.92
N GLY A 96 -3.71 -6.39 -6.15
CA GLY A 96 -4.64 -6.74 -7.22
C GLY A 96 -4.70 -8.25 -7.49
N LYS A 97 -3.53 -8.90 -7.58
CA LYS A 97 -3.46 -10.37 -7.69
C LYS A 97 -4.10 -11.07 -6.49
N MET A 98 -3.85 -10.59 -5.28
CA MET A 98 -4.46 -11.14 -4.07
C MET A 98 -5.99 -11.07 -4.13
N ILE A 99 -6.56 -9.95 -4.58
CA ILE A 99 -8.01 -9.75 -4.75
C ILE A 99 -8.58 -10.73 -5.78
N ILE A 100 -7.94 -10.87 -6.96
CA ILE A 100 -8.36 -11.79 -8.01
C ILE A 100 -8.32 -13.24 -7.52
N MET A 101 -7.28 -13.62 -6.78
CA MET A 101 -7.18 -14.96 -6.16
C MET A 101 -8.25 -15.15 -5.09
N GLY A 102 -8.54 -14.13 -4.27
CA GLY A 102 -9.62 -14.15 -3.29
C GLY A 102 -10.99 -14.42 -3.93
N ALA A 103 -11.27 -13.80 -5.07
CA ALA A 103 -12.47 -14.07 -5.85
C ALA A 103 -12.49 -15.52 -6.39
N THR A 104 -11.36 -15.99 -6.92
CA THR A 104 -11.23 -17.34 -7.47
C THR A 104 -11.45 -18.43 -6.41
N PHE A 105 -10.94 -18.22 -5.20
CA PHE A 105 -11.07 -19.16 -4.09
C PHE A 105 -12.35 -18.97 -3.26
N GLY A 106 -13.22 -18.03 -3.62
CA GLY A 106 -14.48 -17.76 -2.91
C GLY A 106 -14.31 -17.14 -1.52
N CYS A 107 -13.18 -16.46 -1.27
CA CYS A 107 -12.91 -15.75 -0.02
C CYS A 107 -12.64 -14.25 -0.26
N LEU A 108 -13.41 -13.64 -1.16
CA LEU A 108 -13.18 -12.25 -1.59
C LEU A 108 -13.36 -11.26 -0.43
N ASP A 109 -14.42 -11.39 0.35
CA ASP A 109 -14.76 -10.45 1.43
C ASP A 109 -13.63 -10.26 2.47
N PRO A 110 -13.11 -11.31 3.12
CA PRO A 110 -11.96 -11.17 4.01
C PRO A 110 -10.69 -10.66 3.30
N VAL A 111 -10.50 -11.01 2.02
CA VAL A 111 -9.35 -10.53 1.25
C VAL A 111 -9.47 -9.05 0.94
N LEU A 112 -10.64 -8.52 0.64
CA LEU A 112 -10.86 -7.08 0.45
C LEU A 112 -10.56 -6.29 1.73
N THR A 113 -10.98 -6.78 2.88
CA THR A 113 -10.66 -6.15 4.18
C THR A 113 -9.14 -6.09 4.40
N ILE A 114 -8.42 -7.17 4.12
CA ILE A 114 -6.96 -7.22 4.22
C ILE A 114 -6.32 -6.26 3.20
N ALA A 115 -6.78 -6.27 1.95
CA ALA A 115 -6.30 -5.41 0.89
C ALA A 115 -6.47 -3.91 1.22
N ALA A 116 -7.64 -3.52 1.74
CA ALA A 116 -7.91 -2.15 2.18
C ALA A 116 -6.94 -1.71 3.29
N GLY A 117 -6.69 -2.57 4.29
CA GLY A 117 -5.73 -2.28 5.35
C GLY A 117 -4.28 -2.21 4.88
N MET A 118 -3.90 -2.99 3.88
CA MET A 118 -2.56 -2.93 3.28
C MET A 118 -2.37 -1.70 2.38
N ALA A 119 -3.40 -1.34 1.62
CA ALA A 119 -3.32 -0.22 0.68
C ALA A 119 -3.39 1.14 1.38
N TYR A 120 -4.02 1.23 2.54
CA TYR A 120 -4.27 2.49 3.21
C TYR A 120 -3.33 2.75 4.39
N ARG A 121 -3.67 2.28 5.56
CA ARG A 121 -2.92 2.49 6.81
C ARG A 121 -3.27 1.42 7.84
N ASP A 122 -2.26 0.94 8.56
CA ASP A 122 -2.47 0.02 9.69
C ASP A 122 -3.38 0.69 10.75
N PRO A 123 -4.54 0.10 11.08
CA PRO A 123 -5.43 0.63 12.10
C PRO A 123 -4.90 0.45 13.54
N PHE A 124 -3.86 -0.37 13.75
CA PHE A 124 -3.30 -0.57 15.08
C PHE A 124 -2.49 0.64 15.55
N VAL A 125 -2.87 1.21 16.69
CA VAL A 125 -2.21 2.34 17.31
C VAL A 125 -1.26 1.84 18.40
N MET A 126 0.01 2.29 18.36
CA MET A 126 1.01 1.93 19.36
C MET A 126 1.44 3.16 20.15
N PRO A 127 0.78 3.48 21.29
CA PRO A 127 1.23 4.56 22.17
C PRO A 127 2.59 4.22 22.78
N MET A 128 3.49 5.21 22.89
CA MET A 128 4.86 4.98 23.40
C MET A 128 4.87 4.45 24.83
N ASP A 129 3.92 4.89 25.66
CA ASP A 129 3.79 4.52 27.08
C ASP A 129 3.10 3.16 27.32
N LYS A 130 2.48 2.56 26.27
CA LYS A 130 1.69 1.32 26.36
C LYS A 130 2.00 0.32 25.24
N LYS A 131 3.21 0.38 24.69
CA LYS A 131 3.59 -0.42 23.55
C LYS A 131 3.42 -1.92 23.79
N GLU A 132 3.88 -2.43 24.93
CA GLU A 132 3.79 -3.87 25.28
C GLU A 132 2.33 -4.34 25.36
N ILE A 133 1.44 -3.52 25.92
CA ILE A 133 0.02 -3.85 26.05
C ILE A 133 -0.64 -3.83 24.65
N ALA A 134 -0.31 -2.85 23.81
CA ALA A 134 -0.82 -2.77 22.45
C ALA A 134 -0.36 -3.97 21.58
N ASP A 135 0.92 -4.37 21.71
CA ASP A 135 1.46 -5.54 21.06
C ASP A 135 0.77 -6.85 21.51
N GLU A 136 0.48 -6.97 22.81
CA GLU A 136 -0.25 -8.12 23.34
C GLU A 136 -1.69 -8.19 22.80
N VAL A 137 -2.37 -7.03 22.73
CA VAL A 137 -3.72 -6.95 22.14
C VAL A 137 -3.68 -7.31 20.66
N LYS A 138 -2.71 -6.81 19.88
CA LYS A 138 -2.54 -7.18 18.47
C LYS A 138 -2.33 -8.68 18.29
N ARG A 139 -1.49 -9.31 19.14
CA ARG A 139 -1.27 -10.77 19.12
C ARG A 139 -2.55 -11.56 19.44
N LYS A 140 -3.41 -11.07 20.31
CA LYS A 140 -4.71 -11.72 20.60
C LYS A 140 -5.60 -11.74 19.35
N PHE A 141 -5.59 -10.67 18.55
CA PHE A 141 -6.29 -10.64 17.26
C PHE A 141 -5.74 -11.65 16.25
N ALA A 142 -4.44 -11.94 16.26
CA ALA A 142 -3.87 -12.97 15.41
C ALA A 142 -4.34 -14.40 15.75
N ASN A 143 -4.97 -14.60 16.90
CA ASN A 143 -5.57 -15.88 17.32
C ASN A 143 -4.63 -17.08 17.16
N GLY A 144 -3.34 -16.91 17.52
CA GLY A 144 -2.31 -17.95 17.42
C GLY A 144 -1.78 -18.23 16.01
N THR A 145 -2.24 -17.51 14.98
CA THR A 145 -1.82 -17.72 13.58
C THR A 145 -0.48 -17.09 13.25
N CYS A 146 0.06 -16.22 14.09
CA CYS A 146 1.24 -15.39 13.82
C CYS A 146 1.12 -14.56 12.51
N SER A 147 -0.09 -14.20 12.11
CA SER A 147 -0.40 -13.46 10.88
C SER A 147 -0.98 -12.08 11.20
N ASP A 148 -0.30 -11.04 10.74
CA ASP A 148 -0.79 -9.66 10.85
C ASP A 148 -2.07 -9.44 10.02
N HIS A 149 -2.21 -10.12 8.89
CA HIS A 149 -3.42 -10.05 8.07
C HIS A 149 -4.64 -10.63 8.79
N ILE A 150 -4.48 -11.75 9.48
CA ILE A 150 -5.55 -12.33 10.30
C ILE A 150 -5.85 -11.45 11.51
N ALA A 151 -4.83 -10.84 12.11
CA ALA A 151 -5.05 -9.88 13.19
C ALA A 151 -5.87 -8.67 12.72
N LEU A 152 -5.55 -8.13 11.55
CA LEU A 152 -6.28 -7.03 10.93
C LEU A 152 -7.74 -7.40 10.65
N LEU A 153 -7.98 -8.55 10.02
CA LEU A 153 -9.32 -9.05 9.72
C LEU A 153 -10.15 -9.19 10.99
N ASN A 154 -9.62 -9.87 12.01
CA ASN A 154 -10.34 -10.08 13.28
C ASN A 154 -10.62 -8.76 14.02
N ALA A 155 -9.70 -7.80 13.94
CA ALA A 155 -9.89 -6.47 14.53
C ALA A 155 -11.01 -5.70 13.82
N TYR A 156 -11.05 -5.75 12.49
CA TYR A 156 -12.08 -5.14 11.67
C TYR A 156 -13.47 -5.75 11.92
N ASP A 157 -13.57 -7.08 11.87
CA ASP A 157 -14.80 -7.81 12.17
C ASP A 157 -15.33 -7.53 13.58
N GLY A 158 -14.42 -7.47 14.56
CA GLY A 158 -14.77 -7.11 15.93
C GLY A 158 -15.30 -5.68 16.03
N TRP A 159 -14.68 -4.73 15.32
CA TRP A 159 -15.12 -3.35 15.27
C TRP A 159 -16.49 -3.20 14.59
N GLN A 160 -16.74 -3.86 13.46
CA GLN A 160 -18.04 -3.83 12.80
C GLN A 160 -19.16 -4.32 13.73
N ARG A 161 -18.92 -5.45 14.43
CA ARG A 161 -19.90 -5.97 15.42
C ARG A 161 -20.14 -4.97 16.56
N ALA A 162 -19.09 -4.36 17.10
CA ALA A 162 -19.18 -3.37 18.16
C ALA A 162 -19.90 -2.09 17.69
N ARG A 163 -19.62 -1.63 16.45
CA ARG A 163 -20.27 -0.48 15.84
C ARG A 163 -21.78 -0.72 15.66
N ASN A 164 -22.17 -1.89 15.16
CA ASN A 164 -23.58 -2.26 15.00
C ASN A 164 -24.34 -2.32 16.33
N GLN A 165 -23.64 -2.53 17.44
CA GLN A 165 -24.18 -2.53 18.81
C GLN A 165 -24.03 -1.16 19.51
N GLY A 166 -23.51 -0.13 18.83
CA GLY A 166 -23.42 1.24 19.32
C GLY A 166 -22.21 1.58 20.16
N TYR A 167 -21.24 0.69 20.34
CA TYR A 167 -20.02 0.93 21.15
C TYR A 167 -18.69 0.83 20.35
N GLY A 168 -18.73 1.04 19.04
CA GLY A 168 -17.54 0.92 18.17
C GLY A 168 -16.36 1.80 18.61
N LYS A 169 -16.59 3.03 19.07
CA LYS A 169 -15.53 3.93 19.56
C LYS A 169 -14.87 3.40 20.84
N GLU A 170 -15.66 2.86 21.76
CA GLU A 170 -15.14 2.26 22.99
C GLU A 170 -14.32 1.00 22.69
N TYR A 171 -14.79 0.19 21.75
CA TYR A 171 -14.04 -0.97 21.26
C TYR A 171 -12.68 -0.58 20.70
N CYS A 172 -12.61 0.45 19.83
CA CYS A 172 -11.36 0.95 19.28
C CYS A 172 -10.39 1.41 20.39
N TRP A 173 -10.88 2.17 21.34
CA TRP A 173 -10.06 2.67 22.44
C TRP A 173 -9.46 1.55 23.29
N ARG A 174 -10.26 0.54 23.65
CA ARG A 174 -9.81 -0.63 24.43
C ARG A 174 -8.86 -1.54 23.66
N SER A 175 -9.02 -1.59 22.34
CA SER A 175 -8.27 -2.49 21.45
C SER A 175 -7.09 -1.82 20.75
N PHE A 176 -6.75 -0.58 21.11
CA PHE A 176 -5.69 0.21 20.47
C PHE A 176 -5.86 0.31 18.95
N LEU A 177 -7.10 0.61 18.50
CA LEU A 177 -7.45 0.74 17.09
C LEU A 177 -7.84 2.20 16.77
N SER A 178 -7.53 2.64 15.56
CA SER A 178 -7.95 3.93 15.01
C SER A 178 -9.35 3.80 14.38
N SER A 179 -10.37 4.40 14.99
CA SER A 179 -11.74 4.41 14.43
C SER A 179 -11.77 5.04 13.04
N ASN A 180 -11.06 6.16 12.86
CA ASN A 180 -11.01 6.84 11.56
C ASN A 180 -10.40 5.96 10.46
N THR A 181 -9.35 5.20 10.79
CA THR A 181 -8.73 4.29 9.82
C THR A 181 -9.67 3.15 9.43
N LEU A 182 -10.37 2.57 10.42
CA LEU A 182 -11.35 1.49 10.17
C LEU A 182 -12.56 1.98 9.36
N GLU A 183 -13.02 3.21 9.60
CA GLU A 183 -14.09 3.85 8.82
C GLU A 183 -13.65 4.06 7.36
N MET A 184 -12.41 4.51 7.12
CA MET A 184 -11.87 4.70 5.77
C MET A 184 -11.55 3.41 5.02
N MET A 185 -11.43 2.28 5.70
CA MET A 185 -11.29 0.95 5.07
C MET A 185 -12.64 0.40 4.58
N GLU A 186 -13.76 0.96 5.05
CA GLU A 186 -15.12 0.55 4.65
C GLU A 186 -15.59 1.28 3.37
N ASP A 187 -15.08 2.51 3.14
CA ASP A 187 -15.41 3.34 1.97
C ASP A 187 -14.68 2.85 0.69
#